data_dea833a94b9ff8470c2b8576b2a4d09c
#
_entry.id   dea833a94b9ff8470c2b8576b2a4d09c
#
_cell.length_a   1.000
_cell.length_b   1.000
_cell.length_c   1.000
_cell.angle_alpha   90.00
_cell.angle_beta   90.00
_cell.angle_gamma   90.00
#
_symmetry.space_group_name_H-M   'P 1'
#
loop_
_entity.id
_entity.type
_entity.pdbx_description
1 polymer ?
#
loop_
_entity_poly.entity_id
_entity_poly.type
_entity_poly.pdbx_seq_one_letter_code
_entity_poly.pdbx_strand_id
1 'polypeptide(L)'
;MKYFVNVLVDVLGAVYQVAGASLLIAVLIMCVYMLGRKQGVGPVARAWIWQFKESSWFRRHFFLVFYTCMLLFRTLFCRSVWGNPLENVIGIWGLHYNGQLYTENFENLILFMPFIIFLFWAREEKDHTKDKRIKEVLLNSFEISFCFSLGIETCQLFLKIGTFQLTDLFFNTLGGILGGVIYWGFERTRKRIVFGVKRIGGWDVIPWKMSHRRKQMWKTLRKLLQS
;
A
#
# COMPACT_ATOMS: atom_id res chain seq x y z
N MET A 1 -11.33 14.73 21.14
CA MET A 1 -12.19 14.28 20.03
C MET A 1 -12.13 15.21 18.81
N LYS A 2 -12.27 16.53 18.95
CA LYS A 2 -12.17 17.50 17.83
C LYS A 2 -10.85 17.41 17.04
N TYR A 3 -9.70 17.27 17.71
CA TYR A 3 -8.39 17.14 17.05
C TYR A 3 -8.28 15.95 16.11
N PHE A 4 -8.73 14.77 16.59
CA PHE A 4 -8.70 13.57 15.75
C PHE A 4 -9.61 13.70 14.51
N VAL A 5 -10.78 14.32 14.67
CA VAL A 5 -11.69 14.58 13.56
C VAL A 5 -11.07 15.53 12.53
N ASN A 6 -10.39 16.59 12.98
CA ASN A 6 -9.72 17.54 12.06
C ASN A 6 -8.61 16.82 11.25
N VAL A 7 -7.72 16.08 11.93
CA VAL A 7 -6.68 15.29 11.24
C VAL A 7 -7.28 14.32 10.24
N LEU A 8 -8.36 13.64 10.61
CA LEU A 8 -9.03 12.70 9.71
C LEU A 8 -9.64 13.39 8.51
N VAL A 9 -10.28 14.55 8.70
CA VAL A 9 -10.86 15.36 7.61
C VAL A 9 -9.77 15.87 6.67
N ASP A 10 -8.65 16.36 7.21
CA ASP A 10 -7.53 16.86 6.43
C ASP A 10 -6.90 15.72 5.59
N VAL A 11 -6.67 14.55 6.20
CA VAL A 11 -6.16 13.36 5.49
C VAL A 11 -7.12 12.91 4.40
N LEU A 12 -8.43 12.80 4.69
CA LEU A 12 -9.43 12.39 3.71
C LEU A 12 -9.56 13.42 2.56
N GLY A 13 -9.52 14.71 2.88
CA GLY A 13 -9.53 15.79 1.88
C GLY A 13 -8.30 15.71 0.97
N ALA A 14 -7.12 15.52 1.53
CA ALA A 14 -5.88 15.37 0.79
C ALA A 14 -5.91 14.13 -0.14
N VAL A 15 -6.39 13.00 0.36
CA VAL A 15 -6.56 11.76 -0.42
C VAL A 15 -7.55 11.98 -1.57
N TYR A 16 -8.69 12.61 -1.31
CA TYR A 16 -9.72 12.87 -2.31
C TYR A 16 -9.20 13.69 -3.49
N GLN A 17 -8.40 14.74 -3.24
CA GLN A 17 -7.84 15.62 -4.27
C GLN A 17 -6.98 14.87 -5.29
N VAL A 18 -6.21 13.89 -4.85
CA VAL A 18 -5.24 13.19 -5.70
C VAL A 18 -5.71 11.81 -6.18
N ALA A 19 -6.81 11.30 -5.63
CA ALA A 19 -7.26 9.92 -5.89
C ALA A 19 -7.59 9.68 -7.37
N GLY A 20 -8.26 10.62 -8.04
CA GLY A 20 -8.65 10.49 -9.45
C GLY A 20 -7.44 10.38 -10.39
N ALA A 21 -6.47 11.31 -10.25
CA ALA A 21 -5.25 11.29 -11.06
C ALA A 21 -4.41 10.04 -10.78
N SER A 22 -4.28 9.65 -9.52
CA SER A 22 -3.53 8.46 -9.12
C SER A 22 -4.16 7.17 -9.67
N LEU A 23 -5.50 7.10 -9.70
CA LEU A 23 -6.22 5.98 -10.27
C LEU A 23 -5.97 5.86 -11.77
N LEU A 24 -6.04 6.97 -12.51
CA LEU A 24 -5.75 6.99 -13.95
C LEU A 24 -4.33 6.51 -14.24
N ILE A 25 -3.34 7.02 -13.51
CA ILE A 25 -1.94 6.61 -13.70
C ILE A 25 -1.74 5.14 -13.32
N ALA A 26 -2.33 4.65 -12.24
CA ALA A 26 -2.25 3.24 -11.87
C ALA A 26 -2.84 2.33 -12.96
N VAL A 27 -3.99 2.71 -13.51
CA VAL A 27 -4.59 1.98 -14.65
C VAL A 27 -3.66 1.99 -15.85
N LEU A 28 -3.08 3.15 -16.20
CA LEU A 28 -2.14 3.27 -17.33
C LEU A 28 -0.88 2.41 -17.12
N ILE A 29 -0.25 2.45 -15.96
CA ILE A 29 0.93 1.62 -15.65
C ILE A 29 0.60 0.13 -15.80
N MET A 30 -0.54 -0.31 -15.28
CA MET A 30 -0.95 -1.70 -15.39
C MET A 30 -1.33 -2.08 -16.84
N CYS A 31 -1.85 -1.14 -17.63
CA CYS A 31 -2.08 -1.34 -19.08
C CYS A 31 -0.75 -1.48 -19.83
N VAL A 32 0.23 -0.63 -19.56
CA VAL A 32 1.59 -0.72 -20.14
C VAL A 32 2.24 -2.06 -19.80
N TYR A 33 2.14 -2.49 -18.55
CA TYR A 33 2.61 -3.81 -18.12
C TYR A 33 1.97 -4.95 -18.93
N MET A 34 0.68 -4.86 -19.26
CA MET A 34 -0.02 -5.85 -20.09
C MET A 34 0.37 -5.78 -21.56
N LEU A 35 0.54 -4.58 -22.10
CA LEU A 35 1.00 -4.38 -23.50
C LEU A 35 2.39 -4.97 -23.71
N GLY A 36 3.30 -4.82 -22.74
CA GLY A 36 4.63 -5.43 -22.77
C GLY A 36 4.61 -6.96 -22.87
N ARG A 37 3.47 -7.61 -22.61
CA ARG A 37 3.25 -9.05 -22.79
C ARG A 37 2.70 -9.43 -24.18
N LYS A 38 2.84 -8.58 -25.18
CA LYS A 38 2.43 -8.80 -26.60
C LYS A 38 0.93 -8.98 -26.82
N GLN A 39 0.10 -8.37 -26.02
CA GLN A 39 -1.34 -8.29 -26.25
C GLN A 39 -1.68 -6.97 -26.94
N GLY A 40 -2.36 -7.01 -28.07
CA GLY A 40 -2.77 -5.81 -28.80
C GLY A 40 -3.74 -4.92 -27.99
N VAL A 41 -3.85 -3.63 -28.36
CA VAL A 41 -4.58 -2.61 -27.59
C VAL A 41 -6.08 -2.91 -27.42
N GLY A 42 -6.76 -3.46 -28.43
CA GLY A 42 -8.20 -3.74 -28.41
C GLY A 42 -8.64 -4.76 -27.34
N PRO A 43 -7.94 -5.87 -27.15
CA PRO A 43 -8.25 -6.84 -26.10
C PRO A 43 -7.76 -6.42 -24.71
N VAL A 44 -6.92 -5.38 -24.58
CA VAL A 44 -6.31 -4.99 -23.28
C VAL A 44 -7.35 -4.65 -22.22
N ALA A 45 -8.40 -3.91 -22.56
CA ALA A 45 -9.42 -3.53 -21.56
C ALA A 45 -10.16 -4.76 -21.00
N ARG A 46 -10.56 -5.71 -21.85
CA ARG A 46 -11.20 -6.96 -21.40
C ARG A 46 -10.23 -7.83 -20.60
N ALA A 47 -8.98 -7.94 -21.06
CA ALA A 47 -7.93 -8.69 -20.39
C ALA A 47 -7.59 -8.04 -19.03
N TRP A 48 -7.59 -6.70 -18.92
CA TRP A 48 -7.37 -5.98 -17.67
C TRP A 48 -8.46 -6.31 -16.64
N ILE A 49 -9.74 -6.19 -17.01
CA ILE A 49 -10.87 -6.54 -16.14
C ILE A 49 -10.80 -8.02 -15.73
N TRP A 50 -10.48 -8.90 -16.65
CA TRP A 50 -10.33 -10.33 -16.39
C TRP A 50 -9.17 -10.59 -15.42
N GLN A 51 -7.99 -10.01 -15.64
CA GLN A 51 -6.83 -10.13 -14.76
C GLN A 51 -7.11 -9.57 -13.37
N PHE A 52 -7.82 -8.45 -13.29
CA PHE A 52 -8.20 -7.85 -12.00
C PHE A 52 -9.15 -8.77 -11.22
N LYS A 53 -10.08 -9.46 -11.88
CA LYS A 53 -11.00 -10.43 -11.25
C LYS A 53 -10.31 -11.72 -10.83
N GLU A 54 -9.47 -12.28 -11.69
CA GLU A 54 -8.93 -13.63 -11.50
C GLU A 54 -7.57 -13.64 -10.79
N SER A 55 -6.72 -12.62 -10.96
CA SER A 55 -5.36 -12.61 -10.46
C SER A 55 -5.24 -11.83 -9.15
N SER A 56 -5.00 -12.54 -8.06
CA SER A 56 -4.64 -11.93 -6.76
C SER A 56 -3.37 -11.09 -6.84
N TRP A 57 -2.39 -11.56 -7.61
CA TRP A 57 -1.14 -10.85 -7.84
C TRP A 57 -1.41 -9.50 -8.50
N PHE A 58 -2.21 -9.47 -9.57
CA PHE A 58 -2.54 -8.26 -10.31
C PHE A 58 -3.26 -7.23 -9.42
N ARG A 59 -4.26 -7.64 -8.62
CA ARG A 59 -4.94 -6.75 -7.67
C ARG A 59 -4.00 -6.14 -6.65
N ARG A 60 -3.13 -6.94 -6.04
CA ARG A 60 -2.19 -6.49 -5.02
C ARG A 60 -1.22 -5.43 -5.57
N HIS A 61 -0.68 -5.66 -6.76
CA HIS A 61 0.21 -4.70 -7.41
C HIS A 61 -0.52 -3.46 -7.89
N PHE A 62 -1.76 -3.60 -8.36
CA PHE A 62 -2.59 -2.45 -8.71
C PHE A 62 -2.81 -1.52 -7.51
N PHE A 63 -3.21 -2.05 -6.36
CA PHE A 63 -3.41 -1.23 -5.15
C PHE A 63 -2.11 -0.62 -4.64
N LEU A 64 -0.98 -1.34 -4.73
CA LEU A 64 0.33 -0.79 -4.40
C LEU A 64 0.68 0.38 -5.31
N VAL A 65 0.58 0.21 -6.63
CA VAL A 65 0.87 1.28 -7.61
C VAL A 65 -0.05 2.46 -7.41
N PHE A 66 -1.35 2.23 -7.28
CA PHE A 66 -2.34 3.28 -7.01
C PHE A 66 -1.98 4.10 -5.78
N TYR A 67 -1.70 3.42 -4.66
CA TYR A 67 -1.37 4.11 -3.41
C TYR A 67 -0.01 4.82 -3.49
N THR A 68 0.97 4.23 -4.14
CA THR A 68 2.28 4.88 -4.37
C THR A 68 2.13 6.15 -5.21
N CYS A 69 1.32 6.11 -6.27
CA CYS A 69 1.01 7.33 -7.06
C CYS A 69 0.34 8.39 -6.18
N MET A 70 -0.64 7.99 -5.37
CA MET A 70 -1.36 8.90 -4.48
C MET A 70 -0.42 9.56 -3.45
N LEU A 71 0.47 8.78 -2.85
CA LEU A 71 1.49 9.26 -1.92
C LEU A 71 2.43 10.26 -2.61
N LEU A 72 2.97 9.92 -3.79
CA LEU A 72 3.87 10.80 -4.55
C LEU A 72 3.16 12.08 -5.01
N PHE A 73 1.91 12.00 -5.45
CA PHE A 73 1.13 13.19 -5.79
C PHE A 73 0.97 14.13 -4.58
N ARG A 74 0.61 13.57 -3.43
CA ARG A 74 0.44 14.37 -2.21
C ARG A 74 1.75 15.01 -1.75
N THR A 75 2.86 14.29 -1.81
CA THR A 75 4.15 14.75 -1.28
C THR A 75 4.93 15.62 -2.25
N LEU A 76 4.83 15.38 -3.57
CA LEU A 76 5.63 16.10 -4.56
C LEU A 76 4.80 17.15 -5.34
N PHE A 77 3.59 16.81 -5.78
CA PHE A 77 2.84 17.68 -6.70
C PHE A 77 1.84 18.62 -6.02
N CYS A 78 1.47 18.36 -4.77
CA CYS A 78 0.58 19.23 -3.99
C CYS A 78 1.35 20.20 -3.07
N ARG A 79 2.64 20.42 -3.32
CA ARG A 79 3.49 21.33 -2.57
C ARG A 79 3.75 22.62 -3.37
N SER A 80 3.91 23.74 -2.67
CA SER A 80 4.28 25.03 -3.27
C SER A 80 5.79 25.10 -3.56
N VAL A 81 6.16 25.94 -4.53
CA VAL A 81 7.56 26.23 -4.83
C VAL A 81 8.14 27.13 -3.74
N TRP A 82 9.31 26.79 -3.22
CA TRP A 82 10.02 27.53 -2.18
C TRP A 82 11.33 28.11 -2.68
N GLY A 83 11.60 29.37 -2.30
CA GLY A 83 12.84 30.05 -2.64
C GLY A 83 14.07 29.44 -1.95
N ASN A 84 13.90 29.01 -0.69
CA ASN A 84 14.94 28.35 0.11
C ASN A 84 14.41 27.04 0.72
N PRO A 85 14.60 25.87 0.08
CA PRO A 85 14.11 24.60 0.58
C PRO A 85 14.80 24.11 1.86
N LEU A 86 15.88 24.75 2.31
CA LEU A 86 16.59 24.43 3.55
C LEU A 86 16.22 25.39 4.72
N GLU A 87 15.20 26.23 4.58
CA GLU A 87 14.84 27.21 5.58
C GLU A 87 14.41 26.57 6.92
N ASN A 88 13.78 25.39 6.91
CA ASN A 88 13.29 24.72 8.09
C ASN A 88 13.66 23.24 8.14
N VAL A 89 14.96 22.92 8.12
CA VAL A 89 15.46 21.53 8.08
C VAL A 89 15.03 20.70 9.30
N ILE A 90 14.98 21.31 10.49
CA ILE A 90 14.61 20.58 11.70
C ILE A 90 13.11 20.24 11.69
N GLY A 91 12.28 21.10 11.11
CA GLY A 91 10.83 20.97 11.10
C GLY A 91 10.18 21.32 12.45
N ILE A 92 8.88 21.11 12.54
CA ILE A 92 8.08 21.40 13.71
C ILE A 92 7.71 20.11 14.42
N TRP A 93 8.20 19.91 15.66
CA TRP A 93 7.97 18.67 16.43
C TRP A 93 6.73 18.74 17.33
N GLY A 94 6.12 19.92 17.47
CA GLY A 94 4.97 20.13 18.35
C GLY A 94 3.63 19.87 17.69
N LEU A 95 2.59 19.71 18.51
CA LEU A 95 1.19 19.63 18.08
C LEU A 95 0.59 20.99 17.77
N HIS A 96 1.24 22.08 18.22
CA HIS A 96 0.80 23.45 18.04
C HIS A 96 1.96 24.29 17.51
N TYR A 97 1.65 25.12 16.55
CA TYR A 97 2.55 26.11 16.01
C TYR A 97 1.80 27.45 15.89
N ASN A 98 2.35 28.52 16.48
CA ASN A 98 1.71 29.84 16.52
C ASN A 98 0.25 29.83 17.04
N GLY A 99 -0.04 28.98 18.05
CA GLY A 99 -1.38 28.85 18.63
C GLY A 99 -2.38 28.04 17.79
N GLN A 100 -1.98 27.56 16.61
CA GLN A 100 -2.80 26.70 15.74
C GLN A 100 -2.36 25.23 15.84
N LEU A 101 -3.28 24.31 15.59
CA LEU A 101 -2.99 22.89 15.54
C LEU A 101 -2.14 22.58 14.30
N TYR A 102 -1.00 21.93 14.52
CA TYR A 102 -0.11 21.46 13.45
C TYR A 102 -0.35 19.96 13.20
N THR A 103 -1.00 19.65 12.08
CA THR A 103 -1.47 18.29 11.76
C THR A 103 -0.53 17.54 10.82
N GLU A 104 0.41 18.23 10.16
CA GLU A 104 1.27 17.68 9.10
C GLU A 104 2.04 16.44 9.55
N ASN A 105 2.56 16.42 10.77
CA ASN A 105 3.27 15.25 11.32
C ASN A 105 2.38 14.00 11.39
N PHE A 106 1.11 14.15 11.77
CA PHE A 106 0.16 13.05 11.81
C PHE A 106 -0.28 12.62 10.42
N GLU A 107 -0.45 13.57 9.50
CA GLU A 107 -0.75 13.28 8.11
C GLU A 107 0.36 12.43 7.49
N ASN A 108 1.62 12.80 7.68
CA ASN A 108 2.79 12.06 7.20
C ASN A 108 2.83 10.63 7.80
N LEU A 109 2.60 10.50 9.10
CA LEU A 109 2.54 9.20 9.78
C LEU A 109 1.43 8.32 9.20
N ILE A 110 0.19 8.85 9.07
CA ILE A 110 -0.96 8.11 8.56
C ILE A 110 -0.78 7.76 7.08
N LEU A 111 -0.16 8.65 6.29
CA LEU A 111 0.05 8.46 4.86
C LEU A 111 1.01 7.30 4.56
N PHE A 112 2.03 7.07 5.39
CA PHE A 112 3.00 6.00 5.16
C PHE A 112 2.56 4.61 5.65
N MET A 113 1.60 4.54 6.59
CA MET A 113 1.09 3.25 7.07
C MET A 113 0.53 2.35 5.96
N PRO A 114 -0.46 2.79 5.13
CA PRO A 114 -1.02 1.94 4.09
C PRO A 114 -0.01 1.61 2.99
N PHE A 115 0.97 2.48 2.72
CA PHE A 115 2.03 2.21 1.75
C PHE A 115 2.78 0.92 2.08
N ILE A 116 3.25 0.79 3.33
CA ILE A 116 3.96 -0.43 3.77
C ILE A 116 3.03 -1.63 3.85
N ILE A 117 1.76 -1.46 4.25
CA ILE A 117 0.77 -2.54 4.25
C ILE A 117 0.58 -3.09 2.84
N PHE A 118 0.36 -2.23 1.84
CA PHE A 118 0.19 -2.65 0.45
C PHE A 118 1.46 -3.26 -0.13
N LEU A 119 2.62 -2.72 0.21
CA LEU A 119 3.91 -3.25 -0.23
C LEU A 119 4.13 -4.67 0.27
N PHE A 120 3.91 -4.93 1.56
CA PHE A 120 4.06 -6.27 2.12
C PHE A 120 3.00 -7.22 1.59
N TRP A 121 1.78 -6.74 1.38
CA TRP A 121 0.72 -7.53 0.76
C TRP A 121 1.03 -7.91 -0.69
N ALA A 122 1.61 -6.99 -1.46
CA ALA A 122 2.05 -7.27 -2.83
C ALA A 122 3.23 -8.25 -2.88
N ARG A 123 4.16 -8.16 -1.90
CA ARG A 123 5.32 -9.05 -1.75
C ARG A 123 5.01 -10.38 -1.08
N GLU A 124 3.76 -10.60 -0.65
CA GLU A 124 3.37 -11.85 0.01
C GLU A 124 3.66 -13.05 -0.89
N GLU A 125 4.66 -13.84 -0.49
CA GLU A 125 5.04 -15.06 -1.17
C GLU A 125 3.93 -16.12 -1.06
N LYS A 126 3.87 -17.02 -2.05
CA LYS A 126 2.91 -18.15 -2.06
C LYS A 126 3.16 -19.14 -0.93
N ASP A 127 4.35 -19.12 -0.35
CA ASP A 127 4.73 -19.99 0.76
C ASP A 127 4.30 -19.40 2.10
N HIS A 128 3.10 -19.76 2.53
CA HIS A 128 2.52 -19.33 3.81
C HIS A 128 3.11 -20.08 5.02
N THR A 129 4.10 -20.96 4.83
CA THR A 129 4.66 -21.80 5.92
C THR A 129 5.69 -21.04 6.75
N LYS A 130 6.35 -20.04 6.18
CA LYS A 130 7.36 -19.25 6.90
C LYS A 130 6.70 -18.13 7.74
N ASP A 131 6.81 -18.24 9.04
CA ASP A 131 6.45 -17.14 9.94
C ASP A 131 7.57 -16.10 9.93
N LYS A 132 7.26 -14.91 9.41
CA LYS A 132 8.19 -13.77 9.48
C LYS A 132 8.35 -13.35 10.94
N ARG A 133 9.59 -13.25 11.40
CA ARG A 133 9.89 -12.73 12.73
C ARG A 133 9.55 -11.24 12.78
N ILE A 134 8.98 -10.80 13.89
CA ILE A 134 8.62 -9.37 14.05
C ILE A 134 9.82 -8.45 13.83
N LYS A 135 11.02 -8.87 14.27
CA LYS A 135 12.26 -8.11 14.05
C LYS A 135 12.57 -7.86 12.59
N GLU A 136 12.39 -8.87 11.73
CA GLU A 136 12.57 -8.77 10.27
C GLU A 136 11.56 -7.81 9.65
N VAL A 137 10.31 -7.86 10.11
CA VAL A 137 9.25 -6.95 9.65
C VAL A 137 9.56 -5.51 10.05
N LEU A 138 9.99 -5.28 11.30
CA LEU A 138 10.36 -3.95 11.79
C LEU A 138 11.54 -3.36 11.02
N LEU A 139 12.62 -4.15 10.82
CA LEU A 139 13.80 -3.70 10.08
C LEU A 139 13.46 -3.38 8.62
N ASN A 140 12.77 -4.29 7.93
CA ASN A 140 12.37 -4.05 6.54
C ASN A 140 11.42 -2.85 6.41
N SER A 141 10.50 -2.66 7.36
CA SER A 141 9.60 -1.49 7.36
C SER A 141 10.38 -0.20 7.56
N PHE A 142 11.33 -0.20 8.50
CA PHE A 142 12.21 0.94 8.75
C PHE A 142 13.03 1.29 7.51
N GLU A 143 13.79 0.33 6.97
CA GLU A 143 14.66 0.55 5.82
C GLU A 143 13.89 1.08 4.61
N ILE A 144 12.77 0.44 4.27
CA ILE A 144 11.97 0.83 3.11
C ILE A 144 11.37 2.22 3.30
N SER A 145 10.76 2.48 4.47
CA SER A 145 10.11 3.76 4.73
C SER A 145 11.12 4.89 4.82
N PHE A 146 12.25 4.67 5.48
CA PHE A 146 13.32 5.64 5.58
C PHE A 146 13.91 5.99 4.20
N CYS A 147 14.28 4.98 3.40
CA CYS A 147 14.83 5.22 2.06
C CYS A 147 13.81 5.89 1.13
N PHE A 148 12.53 5.49 1.19
CA PHE A 148 11.49 6.07 0.36
C PHE A 148 11.19 7.52 0.76
N SER A 149 11.08 7.80 2.07
CA SER A 149 10.91 9.15 2.59
C SER A 149 12.11 10.05 2.28
N LEU A 150 13.33 9.55 2.49
CA LEU A 150 14.55 10.29 2.13
C LEU A 150 14.60 10.61 0.64
N GLY A 151 14.15 9.69 -0.21
CA GLY A 151 14.00 9.93 -1.64
C GLY A 151 13.02 11.06 -1.95
N ILE A 152 11.86 11.10 -1.29
CA ILE A 152 10.88 12.18 -1.42
C ILE A 152 11.49 13.51 -0.99
N GLU A 153 12.08 13.60 0.21
CA GLU A 153 12.69 14.81 0.73
C GLU A 153 13.83 15.32 -0.18
N THR A 154 14.62 14.39 -0.72
CA THR A 154 15.68 14.71 -1.68
C THR A 154 15.09 15.28 -2.99
N CYS A 155 14.01 14.69 -3.50
CA CYS A 155 13.31 15.23 -4.67
C CYS A 155 12.72 16.62 -4.40
N GLN A 156 12.13 16.85 -3.24
CA GLN A 156 11.62 18.17 -2.84
C GLN A 156 12.72 19.21 -2.80
N LEU A 157 13.88 18.85 -2.24
CA LEU A 157 15.06 19.72 -2.20
C LEU A 157 15.54 20.12 -3.61
N PHE A 158 15.74 19.15 -4.50
CA PHE A 158 16.24 19.41 -5.85
C PHE A 158 15.24 20.15 -6.74
N LEU A 159 13.97 19.82 -6.62
CA LEU A 159 12.89 20.44 -7.41
C LEU A 159 12.42 21.77 -6.80
N LYS A 160 12.90 22.14 -5.60
CA LYS A 160 12.46 23.31 -4.82
C LYS A 160 10.95 23.32 -4.55
N ILE A 161 10.35 22.15 -4.36
CA ILE A 161 8.93 21.97 -4.04
C ILE A 161 8.78 21.55 -2.59
N GLY A 162 8.37 22.45 -1.74
CA GLY A 162 8.39 22.25 -0.28
C GLY A 162 9.75 22.51 0.34
N THR A 163 9.89 22.11 1.60
CA THR A 163 11.11 22.23 2.41
C THR A 163 11.56 20.87 2.85
N PHE A 164 12.89 20.60 2.80
CA PHE A 164 13.48 19.40 3.37
C PHE A 164 13.33 19.42 4.90
N GLN A 165 12.61 18.46 5.48
CA GLN A 165 12.34 18.43 6.92
C GLN A 165 12.66 17.07 7.55
N LEU A 166 13.44 17.10 8.65
CA LEU A 166 13.74 15.90 9.43
C LEU A 166 12.50 15.35 10.14
N THR A 167 11.54 16.21 10.49
CA THR A 167 10.24 15.79 11.04
C THR A 167 9.48 14.92 10.06
N ASP A 168 9.43 15.29 8.78
CA ASP A 168 8.75 14.52 7.74
C ASP A 168 9.42 13.14 7.58
N LEU A 169 10.75 13.12 7.51
CA LEU A 169 11.52 11.86 7.44
C LEU A 169 11.23 10.95 8.66
N PHE A 170 11.16 11.53 9.85
CA PHE A 170 10.89 10.79 11.08
C PHE A 170 9.46 10.22 11.10
N PHE A 171 8.44 11.07 10.89
CA PHE A 171 7.04 10.64 10.99
C PHE A 171 6.62 9.71 9.85
N ASN A 172 7.14 9.90 8.64
CA ASN A 172 6.98 8.97 7.53
C ASN A 172 7.57 7.59 7.86
N THR A 173 8.79 7.55 8.40
CA THR A 173 9.45 6.32 8.81
C THR A 173 8.69 5.61 9.92
N LEU A 174 8.25 6.35 10.94
CA LEU A 174 7.46 5.82 12.04
C LEU A 174 6.11 5.27 11.54
N GLY A 175 5.44 5.98 10.65
CA GLY A 175 4.21 5.54 10.00
C GLY A 175 4.40 4.21 9.25
N GLY A 176 5.49 4.07 8.51
CA GLY A 176 5.82 2.82 7.84
C GLY A 176 6.08 1.66 8.78
N ILE A 177 6.80 1.89 9.90
CA ILE A 177 7.01 0.87 10.93
C ILE A 177 5.67 0.42 11.52
N LEU A 178 4.78 1.36 11.86
CA LEU A 178 3.44 1.05 12.37
C LEU A 178 2.62 0.25 11.34
N GLY A 179 2.68 0.62 10.06
CA GLY A 179 2.07 -0.14 8.97
C GLY A 179 2.58 -1.59 8.90
N GLY A 180 3.88 -1.78 9.08
CA GLY A 180 4.49 -3.12 9.14
C GLY A 180 4.00 -3.95 10.33
N VAL A 181 3.88 -3.34 11.51
CA VAL A 181 3.33 -4.00 12.71
C VAL A 181 1.87 -4.41 12.51
N ILE A 182 1.05 -3.51 11.93
CA ILE A 182 -0.36 -3.79 11.62
C ILE A 182 -0.46 -4.96 10.63
N TYR A 183 0.34 -4.94 9.56
CA TYR A 183 0.36 -6.03 8.59
C TYR A 183 0.77 -7.36 9.22
N TRP A 184 1.82 -7.38 10.04
CA TRP A 184 2.28 -8.58 10.75
C TRP A 184 1.22 -9.14 11.69
N GLY A 185 0.57 -8.26 12.47
CA GLY A 185 -0.52 -8.63 13.38
C GLY A 185 -1.71 -9.25 12.63
N PHE A 186 -2.11 -8.64 11.52
CA PHE A 186 -3.18 -9.13 10.67
C PHE A 186 -2.84 -10.51 10.06
N GLU A 187 -1.63 -10.67 9.50
CA GLU A 187 -1.17 -11.96 8.95
C GLU A 187 -1.13 -13.06 10.02
N ARG A 188 -0.63 -12.75 11.20
CA ARG A 188 -0.57 -13.72 12.30
C ARG A 188 -1.96 -14.15 12.76
N THR A 189 -2.89 -13.20 12.85
CA THR A 189 -4.29 -13.49 13.21
C THR A 189 -4.97 -14.31 12.12
N ARG A 190 -4.81 -13.94 10.86
CA ARG A 190 -5.34 -14.69 9.72
C ARG A 190 -4.83 -16.14 9.72
N LYS A 191 -3.53 -16.36 9.93
CA LYS A 191 -2.95 -17.69 10.04
C LYS A 191 -3.54 -18.48 11.21
N ARG A 192 -3.66 -17.86 12.39
CA ARG A 192 -4.27 -18.53 13.56
C ARG A 192 -5.71 -18.96 13.32
N ILE A 193 -6.52 -18.12 12.72
CA ILE A 193 -7.93 -18.45 12.37
C ILE A 193 -7.95 -19.64 11.38
N VAL A 194 -7.17 -19.58 10.32
CA VAL A 194 -7.12 -20.65 9.30
C VAL A 194 -6.62 -21.97 9.89
N PHE A 195 -5.62 -21.93 10.76
CA PHE A 195 -5.11 -23.14 11.45
C PHE A 195 -6.04 -23.62 12.58
N GLY A 196 -6.70 -22.69 13.29
CA GLY A 196 -7.68 -23.01 14.34
C GLY A 196 -8.91 -23.72 13.79
N VAL A 197 -9.44 -23.25 12.67
CA VAL A 197 -10.57 -23.90 11.97
C VAL A 197 -10.21 -25.32 11.51
N LYS A 198 -8.96 -25.55 11.09
CA LYS A 198 -8.49 -26.92 10.76
C LYS A 198 -8.45 -27.86 11.98
N ARG A 199 -8.33 -27.33 13.19
CA ARG A 199 -8.18 -28.14 14.42
C ARG A 199 -9.53 -28.46 15.09
N ILE A 200 -10.54 -27.63 14.88
CA ILE A 200 -11.88 -27.79 15.52
C ILE A 200 -12.82 -28.67 14.68
N GLY A 201 -12.65 -28.71 13.38
CA GLY A 201 -13.46 -29.53 12.49
C GLY A 201 -12.69 -30.71 12.00
N GLY A 202 -12.96 -31.91 12.52
CA GLY A 202 -12.50 -33.19 11.91
C GLY A 202 -13.04 -33.42 10.48
N TRP A 203 -13.52 -32.37 9.84
CA TRP A 203 -13.89 -32.27 8.44
C TRP A 203 -12.82 -31.44 7.75
N ASP A 204 -12.15 -32.04 6.77
CA ASP A 204 -11.26 -31.32 5.87
C ASP A 204 -11.98 -30.14 5.25
N VAL A 205 -11.95 -28.98 5.93
CA VAL A 205 -12.33 -27.72 5.32
C VAL A 205 -11.32 -27.48 4.21
N ILE A 206 -11.77 -27.73 3.00
CA ILE A 206 -11.03 -27.62 1.75
C ILE A 206 -10.27 -26.30 1.74
N PRO A 207 -8.92 -26.30 1.66
CA PRO A 207 -8.21 -25.07 1.50
C PRO A 207 -8.77 -24.37 0.27
N TRP A 208 -9.06 -23.08 0.36
CA TRP A 208 -9.56 -22.21 -0.72
C TRP A 208 -8.70 -22.28 -2.02
N LYS A 209 -7.53 -22.87 -1.98
CA LYS A 209 -6.75 -23.32 -3.15
C LYS A 209 -7.09 -24.78 -3.47
N MET A 210 -8.07 -24.99 -4.33
CA MET A 210 -8.25 -26.31 -4.96
C MET A 210 -6.95 -26.69 -5.67
N SER A 211 -6.38 -27.86 -5.31
CA SER A 211 -5.25 -28.46 -6.00
C SER A 211 -5.60 -28.67 -7.50
N HIS A 212 -4.60 -28.67 -8.37
CA HIS A 212 -4.77 -28.85 -9.81
C HIS A 212 -5.64 -30.09 -10.16
N ARG A 213 -5.52 -31.18 -9.38
CA ARG A 213 -6.33 -32.39 -9.49
C ARG A 213 -7.82 -32.16 -9.25
N ARG A 214 -8.19 -31.35 -8.23
CA ARG A 214 -9.60 -31.04 -7.95
C ARG A 214 -10.21 -30.10 -8.99
N LYS A 215 -9.42 -29.19 -9.59
CA LYS A 215 -9.89 -28.37 -10.71
C LYS A 215 -10.24 -29.21 -11.94
N GLN A 216 -9.47 -30.26 -12.21
CA GLN A 216 -9.78 -31.21 -13.28
C GLN A 216 -11.03 -32.02 -12.97
N MET A 217 -11.17 -32.53 -11.74
CA MET A 217 -12.35 -33.28 -11.32
C MET A 217 -13.63 -32.46 -11.40
N TRP A 218 -13.60 -31.18 -10.99
CA TRP A 218 -14.73 -30.26 -11.17
C TRP A 218 -15.06 -29.95 -12.62
N LYS A 219 -14.06 -29.83 -13.49
CA LYS A 219 -14.29 -29.68 -14.94
C LYS A 219 -14.97 -30.92 -15.54
N THR A 220 -14.57 -32.09 -15.12
CA THR A 220 -15.15 -33.38 -15.58
C THR A 220 -16.58 -33.54 -15.06
N LEU A 221 -16.83 -33.27 -13.76
CA LEU A 221 -18.18 -33.27 -13.17
C LEU A 221 -19.12 -32.27 -13.85
N ARG A 222 -18.66 -31.07 -14.16
CA ARG A 222 -19.46 -30.05 -14.86
C ARG A 222 -19.80 -30.47 -16.30
N LYS A 223 -18.90 -31.19 -16.99
CA LYS A 223 -19.20 -31.77 -18.31
C LYS A 223 -20.24 -32.89 -18.23
N LEU A 224 -20.19 -33.73 -17.20
CA LEU A 224 -21.15 -34.83 -17.00
C LEU A 224 -22.53 -34.34 -16.57
N LEU A 225 -22.64 -33.15 -15.95
CA LEU A 225 -23.94 -32.58 -15.56
C LEU A 225 -24.57 -31.71 -16.68
N GLN A 226 -23.84 -31.47 -17.78
CA GLN A 226 -24.32 -30.73 -18.98
C GLN A 226 -24.59 -31.63 -20.18
N SER A 227 -24.30 -32.96 -20.06
CA SER A 227 -24.72 -34.01 -20.96
C SER A 227 -26.01 -34.67 -20.47
#